data_8c8438a8e61c872edee362b817b01cff
#
_entry.id   8c8438a8e61c872edee362b817b01cff
#
_cell.length_a   1.000
_cell.length_b   1.000
_cell.length_c   1.000
_cell.angle_alpha   90.00
_cell.angle_beta   90.00
_cell.angle_gamma   90.00
#
_symmetry.space_group_name_H-M   'P 1'
#
loop_
_entity.id
_entity.type
_entity.pdbx_description
1 polymer ?
#
loop_
_entity_poly.entity_id
_entity_poly.type
_entity_poly.pdbx_seq_one_letter_code
_entity_poly.pdbx_strand_id
1 'polypeptide(L)'
;VTGLPVDPLLRVLGQEGRGNLSGHLTLGGSLESPQAFGAFSFQDGELLGQTIQEAHGAVEWKDQKAGFHNVEVTLDQGSHILDGTVDLSGSEPLLELKLETRGIRLEPFSQAFQSPWPVTGNLTNTITVKGPLSNPSFTGHVHAWDGSVNKFLVDEVDGDYTYDGKILQLKNFRAQALTCSAQFSGTVSRDGFLDIGIDAKNINLLRLPWLNDSVDLAG
;
A
#
# COMPACT_ATOMS: atom_id res chain seq x y z
N VAL A 1 -28.12 10.06 6.66
CA VAL A 1 -28.19 8.73 7.27
C VAL A 1 -27.17 8.69 8.39
N THR A 2 -27.52 8.15 9.56
CA THR A 2 -26.64 8.12 10.74
C THR A 2 -26.63 6.70 11.32
N GLY A 3 -25.42 6.13 11.51
CA GLY A 3 -25.22 4.86 12.20
C GLY A 3 -25.82 3.63 11.50
N LEU A 4 -25.76 3.56 10.17
CA LEU A 4 -26.14 2.36 9.43
C LEU A 4 -25.09 1.27 9.62
N PRO A 5 -25.47 0.05 10.08
CA PRO A 5 -24.54 -1.06 10.10
C PRO A 5 -24.15 -1.44 8.67
N VAL A 6 -22.85 -1.65 8.44
CA VAL A 6 -22.33 -1.97 7.09
C VAL A 6 -22.43 -3.44 6.73
N ASP A 7 -22.60 -4.33 7.70
CA ASP A 7 -22.64 -5.79 7.50
C ASP A 7 -23.57 -6.26 6.37
N PRO A 8 -24.82 -5.71 6.24
CA PRO A 8 -25.70 -6.12 5.16
C PRO A 8 -25.20 -5.68 3.78
N LEU A 9 -24.56 -4.51 3.70
CA LEU A 9 -24.01 -3.97 2.46
C LEU A 9 -22.78 -4.77 2.00
N LEU A 10 -21.89 -5.08 2.92
CA LEU A 10 -20.68 -5.83 2.64
C LEU A 10 -20.97 -7.27 2.21
N ARG A 11 -21.97 -7.92 2.82
CA ARG A 11 -22.43 -9.27 2.41
C ARG A 11 -22.93 -9.32 0.98
N VAL A 12 -23.63 -8.28 0.52
CA VAL A 12 -24.08 -8.18 -0.89
C VAL A 12 -22.88 -8.13 -1.85
N LEU A 13 -21.75 -7.53 -1.39
CA LEU A 13 -20.51 -7.44 -2.15
C LEU A 13 -19.59 -8.66 -1.95
N GLY A 14 -20.05 -9.69 -1.20
CA GLY A 14 -19.25 -10.88 -0.89
C GLY A 14 -18.08 -10.59 0.06
N GLN A 15 -18.16 -9.50 0.84
CA GLN A 15 -17.14 -9.10 1.80
C GLN A 15 -17.66 -9.25 3.22
N GLU A 16 -16.73 -9.54 4.13
CA GLU A 16 -17.01 -9.56 5.58
C GLU A 16 -16.51 -8.28 6.21
N GLY A 17 -17.31 -7.75 7.14
CA GLY A 17 -16.94 -6.56 7.91
C GLY A 17 -18.07 -6.14 8.82
N ARG A 18 -17.74 -5.25 9.75
CA ARG A 18 -18.68 -4.64 10.72
C ARG A 18 -18.29 -3.20 10.94
N GLY A 19 -19.23 -2.41 11.44
CA GLY A 19 -19.03 -1.01 11.78
C GLY A 19 -20.26 -0.18 11.46
N ASN A 20 -20.18 1.12 11.75
CA ASN A 20 -21.26 2.07 11.58
C ASN A 20 -20.89 3.11 10.52
N LEU A 21 -21.72 3.20 9.49
CA LEU A 21 -21.59 4.19 8.43
C LEU A 21 -22.56 5.33 8.65
N SER A 22 -22.06 6.53 8.62
CA SER A 22 -22.84 7.77 8.61
C SER A 22 -22.49 8.56 7.35
N GLY A 23 -23.44 9.32 6.83
CA GLY A 23 -23.15 10.11 5.64
C GLY A 23 -24.33 10.87 5.09
N HIS A 24 -24.00 11.73 4.15
CA HIS A 24 -24.95 12.50 3.34
C HIS A 24 -24.69 12.21 1.87
N LEU A 25 -25.72 11.80 1.16
CA LEU A 25 -25.67 11.52 -0.26
C LEU A 25 -26.69 12.41 -1.00
N THR A 26 -26.21 13.11 -2.01
CA THR A 26 -27.04 13.86 -2.96
C THR A 26 -27.13 13.08 -4.25
N LEU A 27 -28.34 12.81 -4.69
CA LEU A 27 -28.63 12.13 -5.96
C LEU A 27 -29.11 13.16 -6.99
N GLY A 28 -28.62 13.05 -8.22
CA GLY A 28 -28.96 13.93 -9.31
C GLY A 28 -28.90 13.21 -10.66
N GLY A 29 -28.94 13.98 -11.75
CA GLY A 29 -28.91 13.44 -13.11
C GLY A 29 -30.26 12.90 -13.59
N SER A 30 -30.23 11.99 -14.54
CA SER A 30 -31.39 11.28 -15.08
C SER A 30 -31.32 9.79 -14.78
N LEU A 31 -32.39 9.03 -15.05
CA LEU A 31 -32.38 7.57 -14.90
C LEU A 31 -31.36 6.89 -15.84
N GLU A 32 -31.08 7.51 -16.99
CA GLU A 32 -30.08 7.01 -17.95
C GLU A 32 -28.66 7.41 -17.59
N SER A 33 -28.49 8.53 -16.89
CA SER A 33 -27.19 9.03 -16.42
C SER A 33 -27.31 9.52 -14.96
N PRO A 34 -27.38 8.58 -13.99
CA PRO A 34 -27.48 8.92 -12.59
C PRO A 34 -26.17 9.52 -12.08
N GLN A 35 -26.29 10.50 -11.21
CA GLN A 35 -25.18 11.12 -10.52
C GLN A 35 -25.40 11.01 -9.01
N ALA A 36 -24.33 10.80 -8.28
CA ALA A 36 -24.34 10.79 -6.82
C ALA A 36 -23.08 11.48 -6.31
N PHE A 37 -23.24 12.28 -5.29
CA PHE A 37 -22.13 12.87 -4.56
C PHE A 37 -22.43 12.82 -3.09
N GLY A 38 -21.47 12.43 -2.28
CA GLY A 38 -21.67 12.37 -0.84
C GLY A 38 -20.41 12.27 -0.03
N ALA A 39 -20.51 12.73 1.20
CA ALA A 39 -19.49 12.52 2.22
C ALA A 39 -19.94 11.41 3.17
N PHE A 40 -19.02 10.65 3.67
CA PHE A 40 -19.25 9.58 4.63
C PHE A 40 -18.26 9.64 5.78
N SER A 41 -18.66 9.05 6.89
CA SER A 41 -17.78 8.66 7.99
C SER A 41 -18.14 7.26 8.45
N PHE A 42 -17.13 6.49 8.77
CA PHE A 42 -17.22 5.13 9.27
C PHE A 42 -16.41 5.06 10.55
N GLN A 43 -16.92 4.42 11.59
CA GLN A 43 -16.28 4.37 12.90
C GLN A 43 -16.37 2.96 13.50
N ASP A 44 -15.37 2.62 14.31
CA ASP A 44 -15.30 1.42 15.14
C ASP A 44 -15.61 0.14 14.35
N GLY A 45 -14.89 -0.06 13.27
CA GLY A 45 -15.18 -1.14 12.36
C GLY A 45 -14.05 -2.14 12.11
N GLU A 46 -14.41 -3.15 11.37
CA GLU A 46 -13.48 -4.12 10.82
C GLU A 46 -13.81 -4.33 9.35
N LEU A 47 -12.81 -4.26 8.50
CA LEU A 47 -12.94 -4.50 7.07
C LEU A 47 -11.71 -5.25 6.57
N LEU A 48 -11.91 -6.35 5.84
CA LEU A 48 -10.86 -7.21 5.30
C LEU A 48 -9.84 -7.66 6.36
N GLY A 49 -10.32 -7.93 7.59
CA GLY A 49 -9.49 -8.37 8.72
C GLY A 49 -8.64 -7.26 9.36
N GLN A 50 -8.85 -5.99 8.98
CA GLN A 50 -8.19 -4.84 9.58
C GLN A 50 -9.18 -4.09 10.48
N THR A 51 -8.72 -3.73 11.68
CA THR A 51 -9.49 -2.85 12.58
C THR A 51 -9.35 -1.41 12.10
N ILE A 52 -10.49 -0.79 11.77
CA ILE A 52 -10.59 0.60 11.34
C ILE A 52 -11.11 1.41 12.52
N GLN A 53 -10.33 2.38 12.99
CA GLN A 53 -10.77 3.31 14.01
C GLN A 53 -11.76 4.32 13.42
N GLU A 54 -11.38 4.92 12.33
CA GLU A 54 -12.19 5.88 11.60
C GLU A 54 -11.87 5.82 10.10
N ALA A 55 -12.89 5.99 9.27
CA ALA A 55 -12.71 6.35 7.88
C ALA A 55 -13.67 7.47 7.51
N HIS A 56 -13.20 8.43 6.73
CA HIS A 56 -14.04 9.53 6.23
C HIS A 56 -13.53 10.00 4.86
N GLY A 57 -14.41 10.69 4.15
CA GLY A 57 -14.07 11.19 2.82
C GLY A 57 -15.31 11.53 2.03
N ALA A 58 -15.10 11.85 0.75
CA ALA A 58 -16.20 12.04 -0.18
C ALA A 58 -16.08 11.10 -1.37
N VAL A 59 -17.23 10.69 -1.89
CA VAL A 59 -17.34 9.84 -3.08
C VAL A 59 -18.26 10.51 -4.09
N GLU A 60 -17.92 10.32 -5.36
CA GLU A 60 -18.68 10.80 -6.48
C GLU A 60 -18.98 9.66 -7.45
N TRP A 61 -20.17 9.66 -7.99
CA TRP A 61 -20.54 8.81 -9.13
C TRP A 61 -21.10 9.70 -10.22
N LYS A 62 -20.46 9.71 -11.37
CA LYS A 62 -20.88 10.47 -12.55
C LYS A 62 -20.34 9.85 -13.82
N ASP A 63 -21.16 9.77 -14.87
CA ASP A 63 -20.77 9.30 -16.20
C ASP A 63 -20.03 7.95 -16.16
N GLN A 64 -20.55 7.00 -15.34
CA GLN A 64 -19.94 5.69 -15.08
C GLN A 64 -18.52 5.75 -14.47
N LYS A 65 -18.18 6.85 -13.81
CA LYS A 65 -16.94 7.02 -13.07
C LYS A 65 -17.22 7.12 -11.59
N ALA A 66 -16.45 6.36 -10.81
CA ALA A 66 -16.41 6.51 -9.35
C ALA A 66 -15.22 7.40 -8.98
N GLY A 67 -15.49 8.50 -8.30
CA GLY A 67 -14.49 9.42 -7.75
C GLY A 67 -14.33 9.22 -6.24
N PHE A 68 -13.10 9.31 -5.78
CA PHE A 68 -12.71 9.26 -4.37
C PHE A 68 -11.97 10.55 -4.04
N HIS A 69 -12.41 11.26 -3.02
CA HIS A 69 -11.86 12.57 -2.66
C HIS A 69 -11.47 12.56 -1.19
N ASN A 70 -10.16 12.58 -0.95
CA ASN A 70 -9.57 12.59 0.38
C ASN A 70 -10.21 11.53 1.30
N VAL A 71 -10.30 10.29 0.81
CA VAL A 71 -10.80 9.17 1.60
C VAL A 71 -9.69 8.72 2.54
N GLU A 72 -9.77 9.17 3.78
CA GLU A 72 -8.81 8.81 4.83
C GLU A 72 -9.35 7.66 5.67
N VAL A 73 -8.50 6.65 5.88
CA VAL A 73 -8.76 5.48 6.72
C VAL A 73 -7.69 5.43 7.79
N THR A 74 -8.08 5.61 9.04
CA THR A 74 -7.20 5.50 10.21
C THR A 74 -7.33 4.10 10.81
N LEU A 75 -6.19 3.44 10.93
CA LEU A 75 -6.03 2.13 11.55
C LEU A 75 -5.48 2.28 12.97
N ASP A 76 -5.33 1.17 13.69
CA ASP A 76 -4.66 1.16 15.01
C ASP A 76 -3.23 1.71 14.92
N GLN A 77 -2.59 1.53 13.77
CA GLN A 77 -1.26 2.06 13.49
C GLN A 77 -1.23 2.62 12.06
N GLY A 78 -1.12 3.95 11.97
CA GLY A 78 -1.02 4.67 10.72
C GLY A 78 -2.36 4.93 10.02
N SER A 79 -2.26 5.51 8.84
CA SER A 79 -3.43 5.84 8.02
C SER A 79 -3.16 5.66 6.53
N HIS A 80 -4.26 5.58 5.78
CA HIS A 80 -4.26 5.59 4.32
C HIS A 80 -5.13 6.73 3.83
N ILE A 81 -4.68 7.44 2.79
CA ILE A 81 -5.46 8.47 2.10
C ILE A 81 -5.56 8.08 0.63
N LEU A 82 -6.77 7.95 0.13
CA LEU A 82 -7.07 7.61 -1.26
C LEU A 82 -7.74 8.78 -1.96
N ASP A 83 -7.18 9.17 -3.10
CA ASP A 83 -7.75 10.10 -4.07
C ASP A 83 -7.75 9.49 -5.46
N GLY A 84 -8.67 9.94 -6.32
CA GLY A 84 -8.64 9.59 -7.73
C GLY A 84 -9.95 9.03 -8.25
N THR A 85 -9.88 8.34 -9.37
CA THR A 85 -11.06 7.86 -10.09
C THR A 85 -10.91 6.44 -10.61
N VAL A 86 -12.05 5.76 -10.73
CA VAL A 86 -12.21 4.48 -11.44
C VAL A 86 -13.24 4.68 -12.54
N ASP A 87 -12.81 4.61 -13.79
CA ASP A 87 -13.68 4.73 -14.96
C ASP A 87 -14.21 3.36 -15.35
N LEU A 88 -15.53 3.19 -15.27
CA LEU A 88 -16.25 1.95 -15.57
C LEU A 88 -17.02 2.03 -16.91
N SER A 89 -16.80 3.08 -17.71
CA SER A 89 -17.51 3.29 -18.97
C SER A 89 -17.06 2.36 -20.10
N GLY A 90 -15.86 1.78 -19.98
CA GLY A 90 -15.29 0.85 -20.95
C GLY A 90 -15.63 -0.62 -20.67
N SER A 91 -15.07 -1.51 -21.48
CA SER A 91 -15.15 -2.97 -21.28
C SER A 91 -14.35 -3.44 -20.06
N GLU A 92 -13.43 -2.64 -19.59
CA GLU A 92 -12.57 -2.90 -18.44
C GLU A 92 -12.40 -1.61 -17.63
N PRO A 93 -12.44 -1.70 -16.29
CA PRO A 93 -12.19 -0.56 -15.42
C PRO A 93 -10.80 0.06 -15.63
N LEU A 94 -10.76 1.38 -15.78
CA LEU A 94 -9.50 2.14 -15.81
C LEU A 94 -9.30 2.86 -14.49
N LEU A 95 -8.12 2.69 -13.95
CA LEU A 95 -7.70 3.27 -12.67
C LEU A 95 -6.88 4.53 -12.88
N GLU A 96 -7.16 5.57 -12.11
CA GLU A 96 -6.31 6.71 -11.88
C GLU A 96 -6.40 7.07 -10.39
N LEU A 97 -5.58 6.42 -9.57
CA LEU A 97 -5.65 6.48 -8.11
C LEU A 97 -4.32 6.94 -7.53
N LYS A 98 -4.38 7.72 -6.48
CA LYS A 98 -3.26 8.07 -5.62
C LYS A 98 -3.56 7.57 -4.22
N LEU A 99 -2.65 6.78 -3.66
CA LEU A 99 -2.73 6.28 -2.29
C LEU A 99 -1.51 6.78 -1.51
N GLU A 100 -1.76 7.45 -0.42
CA GLU A 100 -0.75 7.78 0.59
C GLU A 100 -0.95 6.88 1.80
N THR A 101 0.11 6.22 2.23
CA THR A 101 0.15 5.37 3.42
C THR A 101 1.11 5.99 4.40
N ARG A 102 0.72 6.16 5.66
CA ARG A 102 1.51 6.84 6.68
C ARG A 102 1.64 6.00 7.93
N GLY A 103 2.87 5.66 8.29
CA GLY A 103 3.23 5.08 9.57
C GLY A 103 2.62 3.71 9.87
N ILE A 104 2.37 2.88 8.85
CA ILE A 104 1.86 1.52 9.03
C ILE A 104 2.99 0.55 9.38
N ARG A 105 2.64 -0.56 10.01
CA ARG A 105 3.58 -1.65 10.30
C ARG A 105 3.68 -2.62 9.14
N LEU A 106 4.90 -3.13 8.93
CA LEU A 106 5.20 -4.07 7.83
C LEU A 106 4.87 -5.53 8.18
N GLU A 107 4.79 -5.90 9.44
CA GLU A 107 4.57 -7.28 9.88
C GLU A 107 3.29 -7.92 9.32
N PRO A 108 2.12 -7.24 9.30
CA PRO A 108 0.91 -7.80 8.72
C PRO A 108 1.06 -8.12 7.23
N PHE A 109 1.78 -7.29 6.49
CA PHE A 109 2.02 -7.51 5.07
C PHE A 109 2.97 -8.68 4.82
N SER A 110 4.05 -8.78 5.61
CA SER A 110 4.97 -9.92 5.55
C SER A 110 4.24 -11.25 5.75
N GLN A 111 3.28 -11.31 6.66
CA GLN A 111 2.45 -12.48 6.91
C GLN A 111 1.46 -12.75 5.76
N ALA A 112 0.75 -11.72 5.30
CA ALA A 112 -0.26 -11.83 4.24
C ALA A 112 0.36 -12.31 2.91
N PHE A 113 1.55 -11.83 2.57
CA PHE A 113 2.27 -12.23 1.37
C PHE A 113 3.12 -13.50 1.53
N GLN A 114 3.04 -14.17 2.70
CA GLN A 114 3.81 -15.39 3.00
C GLN A 114 5.30 -15.21 2.66
N SER A 115 5.85 -14.04 2.98
CA SER A 115 7.25 -13.75 2.71
C SER A 115 8.15 -14.81 3.32
N PRO A 116 9.10 -15.38 2.57
CA PRO A 116 10.05 -16.35 3.11
C PRO A 116 10.96 -15.73 4.18
N TRP A 117 11.06 -14.41 4.19
CA TRP A 117 11.82 -13.65 5.18
C TRP A 117 10.88 -12.76 5.98
N PRO A 118 10.82 -12.92 7.31
CA PRO A 118 10.04 -12.03 8.15
C PRO A 118 10.58 -10.60 8.03
N VAL A 119 9.67 -9.68 7.71
CA VAL A 119 9.97 -8.24 7.61
C VAL A 119 9.20 -7.53 8.71
N THR A 120 9.89 -6.64 9.42
CA THR A 120 9.30 -5.77 10.45
C THR A 120 9.65 -4.32 10.18
N GLY A 121 8.98 -3.40 10.86
CA GLY A 121 9.27 -1.97 10.82
C GLY A 121 8.08 -1.12 10.44
N ASN A 122 8.33 0.16 10.25
CA ASN A 122 7.33 1.14 9.89
C ASN A 122 7.49 1.56 8.42
N LEU A 123 6.38 1.93 7.79
CA LEU A 123 6.34 2.30 6.37
C LEU A 123 5.50 3.55 6.15
N THR A 124 6.02 4.45 5.36
CA THR A 124 5.26 5.49 4.65
C THR A 124 5.47 5.29 3.15
N ASN A 125 4.39 5.38 2.39
CA ASN A 125 4.46 5.17 0.95
C ASN A 125 3.48 6.09 0.24
N THR A 126 3.88 6.64 -0.89
CA THR A 126 2.99 7.31 -1.83
C THR A 126 3.03 6.54 -3.14
N ILE A 127 1.87 6.12 -3.61
CA ILE A 127 1.76 5.35 -4.85
C ILE A 127 0.67 5.96 -5.75
N THR A 128 1.00 6.12 -7.02
CA THR A 128 0.05 6.45 -8.08
C THR A 128 -0.17 5.22 -8.94
N VAL A 129 -1.41 4.79 -9.10
CA VAL A 129 -1.83 3.63 -9.88
C VAL A 129 -2.58 4.12 -11.11
N LYS A 130 -2.20 3.67 -12.30
CA LYS A 130 -2.85 4.04 -13.57
C LYS A 130 -3.02 2.84 -14.48
N GLY A 131 -4.04 2.92 -15.33
CA GLY A 131 -4.28 1.94 -16.40
C GLY A 131 -5.38 0.94 -16.08
N PRO A 132 -5.51 -0.12 -16.89
CA PRO A 132 -6.56 -1.10 -16.74
C PRO A 132 -6.38 -1.94 -15.48
N LEU A 133 -7.50 -2.33 -14.86
CA LEU A 133 -7.51 -3.11 -13.60
C LEU A 133 -6.76 -4.44 -13.73
N SER A 134 -6.81 -5.07 -14.91
CA SER A 134 -6.12 -6.35 -15.17
C SER A 134 -4.60 -6.23 -15.23
N ASN A 135 -4.09 -5.04 -15.59
CA ASN A 135 -2.65 -4.81 -15.73
C ASN A 135 -2.29 -3.35 -15.40
N PRO A 136 -2.43 -2.93 -14.14
CA PRO A 136 -2.14 -1.56 -13.73
C PRO A 136 -0.63 -1.29 -13.73
N SER A 137 -0.27 -0.05 -13.99
CA SER A 137 1.06 0.50 -13.76
C SER A 137 1.08 1.30 -12.47
N PHE A 138 2.23 1.32 -11.78
CA PHE A 138 2.39 2.16 -10.59
C PHE A 138 3.72 2.89 -10.58
N THR A 139 3.68 4.05 -9.96
CA THR A 139 4.86 4.85 -9.62
C THR A 139 4.72 5.23 -8.16
N GLY A 140 5.77 5.06 -7.38
CA GLY A 140 5.71 5.36 -5.96
C GLY A 140 7.05 5.71 -5.37
N HIS A 141 6.96 6.22 -4.13
CA HIS A 141 8.08 6.50 -3.25
C HIS A 141 7.82 5.80 -1.92
N VAL A 142 8.83 5.12 -1.41
CA VAL A 142 8.76 4.38 -0.15
C VAL A 142 9.82 4.88 0.81
N HIS A 143 9.40 5.08 2.06
CA HIS A 143 10.27 5.33 3.19
C HIS A 143 9.91 4.37 4.32
N ALA A 144 10.86 3.54 4.74
CA ALA A 144 10.69 2.57 5.81
C ALA A 144 11.78 2.78 6.86
N TRP A 145 11.44 2.55 8.15
CA TRP A 145 12.37 2.79 9.25
C TRP A 145 12.12 1.86 10.44
N ASP A 146 13.12 1.76 11.31
CA ASP A 146 13.10 0.95 12.53
C ASP A 146 12.67 -0.50 12.28
N GLY A 147 13.27 -1.12 11.27
CA GLY A 147 12.86 -2.41 10.79
C GLY A 147 13.90 -3.51 10.87
N SER A 148 13.49 -4.68 10.42
CA SER A 148 14.40 -5.80 10.17
C SER A 148 13.95 -6.63 8.98
N VAL A 149 14.92 -7.25 8.32
CA VAL A 149 14.70 -8.29 7.30
C VAL A 149 15.45 -9.53 7.74
N ASN A 150 14.75 -10.61 8.05
CA ASN A 150 15.33 -11.87 8.53
C ASN A 150 16.36 -11.66 9.68
N LYS A 151 15.97 -10.91 10.72
CA LYS A 151 16.82 -10.54 11.89
C LYS A 151 17.93 -9.52 11.58
N PHE A 152 18.16 -9.15 10.34
CA PHE A 152 19.08 -8.07 10.01
C PHE A 152 18.40 -6.73 10.25
N LEU A 153 18.91 -5.94 11.18
CA LEU A 153 18.36 -4.65 11.55
C LEU A 153 18.62 -3.63 10.44
N VAL A 154 17.59 -2.88 10.09
CA VAL A 154 17.62 -1.82 9.09
C VAL A 154 17.08 -0.56 9.74
N ASP A 155 17.90 0.48 9.81
CA ASP A 155 17.51 1.75 10.44
C ASP A 155 16.55 2.51 9.51
N GLU A 156 16.88 2.56 8.22
CA GLU A 156 16.13 3.33 7.24
C GLU A 156 16.29 2.75 5.82
N VAL A 157 15.23 2.78 5.04
CA VAL A 157 15.22 2.53 3.59
C VAL A 157 14.37 3.61 2.92
N ASP A 158 14.90 4.22 1.89
CA ASP A 158 14.24 5.27 1.11
C ASP A 158 14.48 5.06 -0.38
N GLY A 159 13.46 5.25 -1.22
CA GLY A 159 13.64 5.08 -2.65
C GLY A 159 12.36 5.21 -3.48
N ASP A 160 12.58 5.34 -4.78
CA ASP A 160 11.52 5.44 -5.78
C ASP A 160 11.37 4.13 -6.54
N TYR A 161 10.16 3.79 -6.94
CA TYR A 161 9.90 2.63 -7.77
C TYR A 161 8.86 2.90 -8.84
N THR A 162 8.96 2.16 -9.94
CA THR A 162 7.94 2.15 -10.99
C THR A 162 7.68 0.72 -11.42
N TYR A 163 6.43 0.42 -11.76
CA TYR A 163 6.01 -0.87 -12.31
C TYR A 163 5.12 -0.63 -13.54
N ASP A 164 5.41 -1.28 -14.63
CA ASP A 164 4.71 -1.12 -15.91
C ASP A 164 3.76 -2.29 -16.26
N GLY A 165 3.46 -3.15 -15.28
CA GLY A 165 2.70 -4.39 -15.47
C GLY A 165 3.58 -5.62 -15.70
N LYS A 166 4.90 -5.45 -15.91
CA LYS A 166 5.86 -6.54 -16.15
C LYS A 166 7.13 -6.41 -15.34
N ILE A 167 7.68 -5.21 -15.26
CA ILE A 167 8.98 -4.93 -14.65
C ILE A 167 8.80 -3.93 -13.52
N LEU A 168 9.22 -4.31 -12.32
CA LEU A 168 9.42 -3.41 -11.21
C LEU A 168 10.83 -2.81 -11.32
N GLN A 169 10.92 -1.52 -11.50
CA GLN A 169 12.17 -0.78 -11.52
C GLN A 169 12.37 -0.07 -10.18
N LEU A 170 13.49 -0.33 -9.52
CA LEU A 170 13.93 0.32 -8.29
C LEU A 170 14.89 1.44 -8.65
N LYS A 171 14.67 2.65 -8.12
CA LYS A 171 15.45 3.84 -8.43
C LYS A 171 15.91 4.52 -7.17
N ASN A 172 17.19 4.89 -7.13
CA ASN A 172 17.76 5.71 -6.06
C ASN A 172 17.54 5.16 -4.64
N PHE A 173 17.39 3.84 -4.49
CA PHE A 173 17.22 3.26 -3.18
C PHE A 173 18.47 3.48 -2.33
N ARG A 174 18.24 3.89 -1.10
CA ARG A 174 19.25 4.03 -0.05
C ARG A 174 18.80 3.24 1.15
N ALA A 175 19.71 2.48 1.72
CA ALA A 175 19.47 1.76 2.97
C ALA A 175 20.56 2.11 3.96
N GLN A 176 20.19 2.26 5.22
CA GLN A 176 21.10 2.44 6.33
C GLN A 176 20.83 1.37 7.37
N ALA A 177 21.90 0.76 7.87
CA ALA A 177 21.83 -0.31 8.87
C ALA A 177 23.05 -0.21 9.78
N LEU A 178 22.86 0.23 11.03
CA LEU A 178 23.95 0.44 12.01
C LEU A 178 25.01 1.42 11.44
N THR A 179 26.18 0.91 11.06
CA THR A 179 27.28 1.71 10.47
C THR A 179 27.41 1.51 8.98
N CYS A 180 26.58 0.64 8.39
CA CYS A 180 26.59 0.33 6.95
C CYS A 180 25.59 1.21 6.21
N SER A 181 25.99 1.70 5.06
CA SER A 181 25.08 2.34 4.10
C SER A 181 25.17 1.65 2.74
N ALA A 182 24.04 1.47 2.09
CA ALA A 182 23.97 0.90 0.75
C ALA A 182 23.12 1.79 -0.15
N GLN A 183 23.52 1.88 -1.42
CA GLN A 183 22.69 2.40 -2.49
C GLN A 183 22.43 1.28 -3.48
N PHE A 184 21.21 1.15 -3.94
CA PHE A 184 20.88 0.13 -4.92
C PHE A 184 19.83 0.64 -5.90
N SER A 185 19.91 0.09 -7.10
CA SER A 185 18.95 0.32 -8.16
C SER A 185 18.95 -0.89 -9.09
N GLY A 186 17.86 -1.08 -9.82
CA GLY A 186 17.79 -2.22 -10.73
C GLY A 186 16.37 -2.58 -11.08
N THR A 187 16.18 -3.79 -11.56
CA THR A 187 14.90 -4.29 -12.02
C THR A 187 14.59 -5.66 -11.45
N VAL A 188 13.28 -5.89 -11.24
CA VAL A 188 12.72 -7.18 -10.89
C VAL A 188 11.62 -7.49 -11.91
N SER A 189 11.77 -8.54 -12.69
CA SER A 189 10.74 -8.95 -13.64
C SER A 189 9.69 -9.84 -12.95
N ARG A 190 8.50 -9.89 -13.54
CA ARG A 190 7.41 -10.76 -13.07
C ARG A 190 7.80 -12.24 -13.07
N ASP A 191 8.72 -12.65 -13.96
CA ASP A 191 9.22 -14.01 -14.08
C ASP A 191 10.31 -14.34 -13.05
N GLY A 192 10.62 -13.40 -12.14
CA GLY A 192 11.58 -13.59 -11.05
C GLY A 192 13.03 -13.27 -11.39
N PHE A 193 13.33 -12.72 -12.57
CA PHE A 193 14.68 -12.25 -12.89
C PHE A 193 14.99 -10.98 -12.12
N LEU A 194 16.17 -10.96 -11.49
CA LEU A 194 16.70 -9.84 -10.74
C LEU A 194 17.94 -9.30 -11.45
N ASP A 195 17.98 -7.99 -11.68
CA ASP A 195 19.15 -7.25 -12.11
C ASP A 195 19.28 -6.03 -11.21
N ILE A 196 20.04 -6.18 -10.11
CA ILE A 196 20.17 -5.16 -9.05
C ILE A 196 21.65 -4.88 -8.83
N GLY A 197 22.05 -3.65 -9.10
CA GLY A 197 23.34 -3.11 -8.71
C GLY A 197 23.30 -2.59 -7.27
N ILE A 198 24.28 -2.96 -6.45
CA ILE A 198 24.40 -2.53 -5.05
C ILE A 198 25.80 -1.94 -4.85
N ASP A 199 25.86 -0.72 -4.33
CA ASP A 199 27.06 -0.09 -3.81
C ASP A 199 26.92 0.08 -2.30
N ALA A 200 27.74 -0.62 -1.54
CA ALA A 200 27.66 -0.61 -0.09
C ALA A 200 28.99 -0.21 0.55
N LYS A 201 28.92 0.57 1.63
CA LYS A 201 30.05 1.11 2.37
C LYS A 201 29.98 0.74 3.84
N ASN A 202 31.17 0.60 4.45
CA ASN A 202 31.32 0.32 5.87
C ASN A 202 30.63 -0.98 6.33
N ILE A 203 30.66 -2.02 5.49
CA ILE A 203 30.08 -3.31 5.82
C ILE A 203 30.93 -3.99 6.90
N ASN A 204 30.34 -4.19 8.08
CA ASN A 204 30.94 -5.02 9.11
C ASN A 204 30.50 -6.48 8.91
N LEU A 205 31.36 -7.27 8.26
CA LEU A 205 31.07 -8.67 7.93
C LEU A 205 30.79 -9.54 9.16
N LEU A 206 31.37 -9.21 10.32
CA LEU A 206 31.16 -9.94 11.57
C LEU A 206 29.74 -9.80 12.15
N ARG A 207 28.95 -8.87 11.63
CA ARG A 207 27.57 -8.63 12.05
C ARG A 207 26.51 -9.14 11.06
N LEU A 208 26.93 -9.82 10.00
CA LEU A 208 26.02 -10.45 9.05
C LEU A 208 25.58 -11.82 9.60
N PRO A 209 24.31 -12.03 9.95
CA PRO A 209 23.85 -13.23 10.66
C PRO A 209 24.17 -14.54 9.93
N TRP A 210 24.12 -14.51 8.59
CA TRP A 210 24.41 -15.70 7.76
C TRP A 210 25.88 -16.02 7.59
N LEU A 211 26.79 -15.08 7.86
CA LEU A 211 28.24 -15.32 7.83
C LEU A 211 28.74 -15.99 9.10
N ASN A 212 28.13 -15.69 10.25
CA ASN A 212 28.52 -16.31 11.52
C ASN A 212 28.21 -17.82 11.57
N ASP A 213 27.22 -18.29 10.82
CA ASP A 213 26.86 -19.72 10.77
C ASP A 213 27.67 -20.50 9.71
N SER A 214 28.41 -19.81 8.85
CA SER A 214 29.05 -20.43 7.68
C SER A 214 30.57 -20.29 7.64
N VAL A 215 31.17 -19.43 8.42
CA VAL A 215 32.61 -19.14 8.38
C VAL A 215 33.16 -19.15 9.79
N ASP A 216 33.95 -20.20 10.11
CA ASP A 216 34.81 -20.22 11.29
C ASP A 216 35.97 -19.24 11.05
N LEU A 217 35.79 -18.00 11.48
CA LEU A 217 36.82 -16.95 11.41
C LEU A 217 37.82 -17.05 12.57
N ALA A 218 38.11 -18.25 13.02
CA ALA A 218 39.19 -18.53 13.97
C ALA A 218 40.52 -18.54 13.19
N GLY A 219 41.17 -17.39 13.15
CA GLY A 219 42.53 -17.19 12.70
C GLY A 219 43.21 -16.20 13.61
#